data_3e0e9b4135ee0a64626996d9a48bd512
#
_entry.id   3e0e9b4135ee0a64626996d9a48bd512
#
_cell.length_a   1.000
_cell.length_b   1.000
_cell.length_c   1.000
_cell.angle_alpha   90.00
_cell.angle_beta   90.00
_cell.angle_gamma   90.00
#
_symmetry.space_group_name_H-M   'P 1'
#
loop_
_entity.id
_entity.type
_entity.pdbx_description
1 polymer ?
#
loop_
_entity_poly.entity_id
_entity_poly.type
_entity_poly.pdbx_seq_one_letter_code
_entity_poly.pdbx_strand_id
1 'polypeptide(L)'
;MILWFVLFGLAVLISFVLALLSMREYHEIPKESDYGLFLIRKPTELTDKFLDSIQHILDSKVLSIERLIKGDQSVLVVFGPRSLLLENKDLLDLVELEDYTRIGSRNVSCYEVGSSEKMFTNLPKLLHSEQFWCQFLLSSKADGVYFCQTRIAVVADTERRRVITEKFLKIPKTFSNEQMLDFYKKRIFRNDSGNASLKSSEMAELFRL
;
A
#
# COMPACT_ATOMS: atom_id res chain seq x y z
N MET A 1 40.63 -17.92 -36.14
CA MET A 1 40.56 -18.32 -34.71
C MET A 1 40.57 -17.13 -33.77
N ILE A 2 41.50 -16.19 -33.87
CA ILE A 2 41.60 -15.03 -32.97
C ILE A 2 40.30 -14.21 -32.87
N LEU A 3 39.61 -13.96 -33.99
CA LEU A 3 38.34 -13.21 -34.02
C LEU A 3 37.26 -13.84 -33.15
N TRP A 4 37.15 -15.17 -33.14
CA TRP A 4 36.16 -15.89 -32.32
C TRP A 4 36.46 -15.78 -30.83
N PHE A 5 37.72 -15.79 -30.41
CA PHE A 5 38.10 -15.60 -29.04
C PHE A 5 37.80 -14.16 -28.56
N VAL A 6 38.02 -13.17 -29.44
CA VAL A 6 37.69 -11.76 -29.14
C VAL A 6 36.17 -11.57 -28.97
N LEU A 7 35.36 -12.15 -29.90
CA LEU A 7 33.88 -12.05 -29.82
C LEU A 7 33.32 -12.76 -28.58
N PHE A 8 33.88 -13.96 -28.27
CA PHE A 8 33.47 -14.68 -27.05
C PHE A 8 33.83 -13.91 -25.78
N GLY A 9 35.06 -13.37 -25.70
CA GLY A 9 35.49 -12.54 -24.57
C GLY A 9 34.61 -11.31 -24.38
N LEU A 10 34.22 -10.64 -25.48
CA LEU A 10 33.33 -9.50 -25.46
C LEU A 10 31.94 -9.88 -24.97
N ALA A 11 31.37 -10.99 -25.42
CA ALA A 11 30.07 -11.48 -25.01
C ALA A 11 30.05 -11.82 -23.52
N VAL A 12 31.09 -12.47 -23.00
CA VAL A 12 31.23 -12.75 -21.56
C VAL A 12 31.34 -11.47 -20.76
N LEU A 13 32.12 -10.49 -21.23
CA LEU A 13 32.24 -9.19 -20.56
C LEU A 13 30.90 -8.44 -20.49
N ILE A 14 30.16 -8.39 -21.60
CA ILE A 14 28.84 -7.75 -21.65
C ILE A 14 27.87 -8.47 -20.70
N SER A 15 27.83 -9.79 -20.71
CA SER A 15 26.98 -10.58 -19.80
C SER A 15 27.33 -10.33 -18.34
N PHE A 16 28.62 -10.21 -18.02
CA PHE A 16 29.08 -9.90 -16.66
C PHE A 16 28.68 -8.50 -16.23
N VAL A 17 28.84 -7.49 -17.12
CA VAL A 17 28.42 -6.11 -16.84
C VAL A 17 26.89 -6.03 -16.65
N LEU A 18 26.10 -6.69 -17.48
CA LEU A 18 24.65 -6.77 -17.34
C LEU A 18 24.24 -7.45 -16.03
N ALA A 19 24.93 -8.53 -15.64
CA ALA A 19 24.71 -9.20 -14.36
C ALA A 19 25.03 -8.27 -13.18
N LEU A 20 26.15 -7.53 -13.24
CA LEU A 20 26.50 -6.55 -12.20
C LEU A 20 25.51 -5.40 -12.13
N LEU A 21 25.00 -4.89 -13.26
CA LEU A 21 23.98 -3.85 -13.27
C LEU A 21 22.67 -4.38 -12.69
N SER A 22 22.25 -5.59 -13.05
CA SER A 22 21.09 -6.26 -12.47
C SER A 22 21.25 -6.50 -10.96
N MET A 23 22.44 -6.91 -10.51
CA MET A 23 22.72 -7.04 -9.07
C MET A 23 22.71 -5.69 -8.34
N ARG A 24 23.10 -4.60 -9.01
CA ARG A 24 23.06 -3.26 -8.42
C ARG A 24 21.65 -2.76 -8.19
N GLU A 25 20.70 -3.11 -9.06
CA GLU A 25 19.26 -2.88 -8.82
C GLU A 25 18.73 -3.72 -7.63
N TYR A 26 19.33 -4.90 -7.36
CA TYR A 26 18.97 -5.76 -6.23
C TYR A 26 19.70 -5.42 -4.92
N HIS A 27 20.76 -4.61 -4.96
CA HIS A 27 21.61 -4.26 -3.82
C HIS A 27 21.53 -2.78 -3.42
N GLU A 28 20.52 -2.05 -3.84
CA GLU A 28 20.08 -0.95 -2.99
C GLU A 28 19.51 -1.58 -1.73
N ILE A 29 20.42 -1.86 -0.76
CA ILE A 29 20.04 -1.95 0.65
C ILE A 29 19.22 -0.69 0.87
N PRO A 30 17.88 -0.79 1.17
CA PRO A 30 17.14 0.41 1.50
C PRO A 30 17.95 1.06 2.61
N LYS A 31 18.42 2.31 2.42
CA LYS A 31 18.80 3.16 3.53
C LYS A 31 17.73 2.91 4.55
N GLU A 32 18.08 2.55 5.79
CA GLU A 32 17.12 2.32 6.87
C GLU A 32 16.04 3.38 6.70
N SER A 33 14.94 2.98 6.09
CA SER A 33 13.90 3.95 5.80
C SER A 33 13.32 4.26 7.16
N ASP A 34 13.20 5.53 7.52
CA ASP A 34 12.54 5.96 8.76
C ASP A 34 11.10 5.41 8.87
N TYR A 35 10.68 4.62 7.89
CA TYR A 35 9.38 4.00 7.75
C TYR A 35 9.48 2.48 7.80
N GLY A 36 8.44 1.83 8.36
CA GLY A 36 8.32 0.38 8.42
C GLY A 36 6.89 -0.08 8.15
N LEU A 37 6.75 -1.34 7.72
CA LEU A 37 5.47 -2.02 7.55
C LEU A 37 5.28 -3.01 8.70
N PHE A 38 4.10 -2.96 9.33
CA PHE A 38 3.78 -3.80 10.49
C PHE A 38 2.37 -4.40 10.35
N LEU A 39 2.24 -5.67 10.73
CA LEU A 39 0.96 -6.33 10.93
C LEU A 39 0.36 -5.84 12.26
N ILE A 40 -0.92 -5.48 12.25
CA ILE A 40 -1.69 -5.13 13.45
C ILE A 40 -2.43 -6.39 13.92
N ARG A 41 -2.08 -6.90 15.10
CA ARG A 41 -2.75 -8.06 15.69
C ARG A 41 -3.95 -7.69 16.58
N LYS A 42 -3.96 -6.45 17.09
CA LYS A 42 -5.07 -5.91 17.88
C LYS A 42 -5.75 -4.74 17.14
N PRO A 43 -6.52 -5.02 16.07
CA PRO A 43 -7.18 -3.97 15.28
C PRO A 43 -8.23 -3.19 16.08
N THR A 44 -8.78 -3.76 17.15
CA THR A 44 -9.74 -3.10 18.06
C THR A 44 -9.13 -1.91 18.79
N GLU A 45 -7.81 -1.85 18.92
CA GLU A 45 -7.09 -0.74 19.57
C GLU A 45 -6.86 0.45 18.61
N LEU A 46 -7.21 0.33 17.33
CA LEU A 46 -7.25 1.46 16.39
C LEU A 46 -8.49 2.33 16.68
N THR A 47 -8.50 2.92 17.85
CA THR A 47 -9.60 3.79 18.32
C THR A 47 -9.41 5.23 17.87
N ASP A 48 -10.47 6.03 17.99
CA ASP A 48 -10.42 7.50 17.81
C ASP A 48 -9.36 8.14 18.72
N LYS A 49 -9.30 7.70 19.98
CA LYS A 49 -8.29 8.17 20.95
C LYS A 49 -6.86 7.89 20.51
N PHE A 50 -6.62 6.71 19.96
CA PHE A 50 -5.30 6.38 19.38
C PHE A 50 -4.97 7.30 18.21
N LEU A 51 -5.89 7.47 17.27
CA LEU A 51 -5.71 8.36 16.13
C LEU A 51 -5.46 9.81 16.57
N ASP A 52 -6.26 10.33 17.53
CA ASP A 52 -6.03 11.66 18.07
C ASP A 52 -4.64 11.82 18.69
N SER A 53 -4.16 10.79 19.41
CA SER A 53 -2.85 10.83 20.06
C SER A 53 -1.68 10.92 19.10
N ILE A 54 -1.79 10.33 17.92
CA ILE A 54 -0.71 10.31 16.91
C ILE A 54 -0.79 11.48 15.92
N GLN A 55 -1.89 12.24 15.89
CA GLN A 55 -2.14 13.27 14.89
C GLN A 55 -1.01 14.31 14.82
N HIS A 56 -0.57 14.82 15.98
CA HIS A 56 0.47 15.83 16.06
C HIS A 56 1.86 15.31 15.66
N ILE A 57 2.08 13.97 15.78
CA ILE A 57 3.34 13.33 15.37
C ILE A 57 3.39 13.15 13.85
N LEU A 58 2.22 13.07 13.21
CA LEU A 58 2.08 12.94 11.76
C LEU A 58 2.23 14.27 11.01
N ASP A 59 2.60 15.36 11.68
CA ASP A 59 2.83 16.64 11.02
C ASP A 59 3.81 16.46 9.84
N SER A 60 3.36 16.76 8.63
CA SER A 60 4.07 16.54 7.36
C SER A 60 4.46 15.07 7.02
N LYS A 61 4.04 14.08 7.81
CA LYS A 61 4.29 12.65 7.56
C LYS A 61 3.01 11.96 7.11
N VAL A 62 3.18 10.81 6.45
CA VAL A 62 2.09 9.98 5.97
C VAL A 62 2.04 8.69 6.76
N LEU A 63 0.84 8.31 7.19
CA LEU A 63 0.54 6.98 7.70
C LEU A 63 -0.34 6.24 6.69
N SER A 64 -0.02 5.01 6.38
CA SER A 64 -0.87 4.15 5.57
C SER A 64 -1.42 3.03 6.44
N ILE A 65 -2.74 2.90 6.50
CA ILE A 65 -3.40 1.73 7.10
C ILE A 65 -4.03 0.95 5.95
N GLU A 66 -3.73 -0.33 5.88
CA GLU A 66 -4.10 -1.14 4.73
C GLU A 66 -4.81 -2.40 5.17
N ARG A 67 -5.97 -2.66 4.57
CA ARG A 67 -6.71 -3.91 4.74
C ARG A 67 -6.42 -4.82 3.56
N LEU A 68 -5.82 -5.96 3.82
CA LEU A 68 -5.48 -6.97 2.83
C LEU A 68 -6.43 -8.15 3.00
N ILE A 69 -7.23 -8.43 1.96
CA ILE A 69 -8.22 -9.50 1.96
C ILE A 69 -7.84 -10.51 0.88
N LYS A 70 -7.81 -11.81 1.25
CA LYS A 70 -7.60 -12.93 0.34
C LYS A 70 -8.61 -14.02 0.64
N GLY A 71 -9.53 -14.28 -0.29
CA GLY A 71 -10.65 -15.16 -0.02
C GLY A 71 -11.44 -14.70 1.21
N ASP A 72 -11.48 -15.54 2.23
CA ASP A 72 -12.19 -15.27 3.49
C ASP A 72 -11.28 -14.69 4.60
N GLN A 73 -9.99 -14.54 4.31
CA GLN A 73 -9.02 -14.02 5.29
C GLN A 73 -8.84 -12.51 5.12
N SER A 74 -8.79 -11.79 6.24
CA SER A 74 -8.52 -10.36 6.27
C SER A 74 -7.50 -10.02 7.35
N VAL A 75 -6.54 -9.17 6.99
CA VAL A 75 -5.55 -8.64 7.94
C VAL A 75 -5.43 -7.13 7.77
N LEU A 76 -5.05 -6.45 8.85
CA LEU A 76 -4.69 -5.04 8.84
C LEU A 76 -3.18 -4.90 8.99
N VAL A 77 -2.62 -4.05 8.15
CA VAL A 77 -1.21 -3.65 8.24
C VAL A 77 -1.12 -2.14 8.31
N VAL A 78 -0.07 -1.64 8.94
CA VAL A 78 0.23 -0.21 9.01
C VAL A 78 1.64 0.03 8.49
N PHE A 79 1.77 1.06 7.67
CA PHE A 79 3.05 1.58 7.20
C PHE A 79 3.18 3.03 7.62
N GLY A 80 4.27 3.37 8.29
CA GLY A 80 4.45 4.72 8.80
C GLY A 80 5.83 4.94 9.41
N PRO A 81 6.06 6.10 10.04
CA PRO A 81 7.31 6.38 10.75
C PRO A 81 7.61 5.29 11.77
N ARG A 82 8.78 4.67 11.64
CA ARG A 82 9.18 3.51 12.45
C ARG A 82 9.21 3.82 13.94
N SER A 83 9.71 5.00 14.32
CA SER A 83 9.71 5.45 15.71
C SER A 83 8.31 5.47 16.31
N LEU A 84 7.34 6.08 15.61
CA LEU A 84 5.95 6.14 16.04
C LEU A 84 5.34 4.74 16.21
N LEU A 85 5.58 3.85 15.25
CA LEU A 85 5.02 2.51 15.28
C LEU A 85 5.65 1.64 16.39
N LEU A 86 6.95 1.79 16.64
CA LEU A 86 7.62 1.07 17.72
C LEU A 86 7.19 1.57 19.11
N GLU A 87 6.93 2.86 19.30
CA GLU A 87 6.37 3.40 20.54
C GLU A 87 4.99 2.81 20.86
N ASN A 88 4.20 2.46 19.84
CA ASN A 88 2.86 1.90 19.98
C ASN A 88 2.81 0.38 19.76
N LYS A 89 3.97 -0.29 19.74
CA LYS A 89 4.10 -1.70 19.40
C LYS A 89 3.26 -2.60 20.30
N ASP A 90 3.30 -2.39 21.59
CA ASP A 90 2.59 -3.25 22.55
C ASP A 90 1.08 -3.00 22.53
N LEU A 91 0.67 -1.75 22.32
CA LEU A 91 -0.76 -1.38 22.23
C LEU A 91 -1.44 -2.08 21.06
N LEU A 92 -0.87 -1.98 19.88
CA LEU A 92 -1.43 -2.56 18.65
C LEU A 92 -0.96 -4.01 18.41
N ASP A 93 -0.07 -4.55 19.24
CA ASP A 93 0.62 -5.84 19.05
C ASP A 93 1.22 -5.95 17.63
N LEU A 94 2.14 -5.01 17.33
CA LEU A 94 2.72 -4.87 16.01
C LEU A 94 3.81 -5.91 15.75
N VAL A 95 3.73 -6.55 14.59
CA VAL A 95 4.77 -7.45 14.07
C VAL A 95 5.31 -6.88 12.78
N GLU A 96 6.61 -6.59 12.74
CA GLU A 96 7.26 -6.06 11.55
C GLU A 96 7.23 -7.06 10.39
N LEU A 97 6.96 -6.56 9.20
CA LEU A 97 6.88 -7.32 7.95
C LEU A 97 7.88 -6.80 6.92
N GLU A 98 8.27 -7.67 6.01
CA GLU A 98 8.89 -7.20 4.76
C GLU A 98 7.84 -6.49 3.90
N ASP A 99 8.26 -5.40 3.24
CA ASP A 99 7.35 -4.65 2.38
C ASP A 99 7.00 -5.45 1.11
N TYR A 100 5.71 -5.51 0.79
CA TYR A 100 5.16 -6.23 -0.36
C TYR A 100 5.19 -5.42 -1.67
N THR A 101 6.14 -4.51 -1.83
CA THR A 101 6.28 -3.68 -3.03
C THR A 101 6.54 -4.46 -4.32
N ARG A 102 6.93 -5.74 -4.23
CA ARG A 102 7.19 -6.64 -5.37
C ARG A 102 5.92 -7.24 -5.96
N ILE A 103 4.92 -6.43 -6.24
CA ILE A 103 3.68 -6.89 -6.87
C ILE A 103 3.84 -6.80 -8.39
N GLY A 104 3.70 -7.95 -9.07
CA GLY A 104 3.66 -7.98 -10.53
C GLY A 104 2.40 -7.33 -11.09
N SER A 105 2.51 -6.55 -12.17
CA SER A 105 1.40 -5.77 -12.74
C SER A 105 0.39 -6.57 -13.56
N ARG A 106 0.69 -7.82 -13.92
CA ARG A 106 -0.10 -8.56 -14.95
C ARG A 106 -1.56 -8.83 -14.55
N ASN A 107 -1.82 -9.13 -13.27
CA ASN A 107 -3.14 -9.52 -12.77
C ASN A 107 -3.68 -8.55 -11.72
N VAL A 108 -3.16 -7.33 -11.67
CA VAL A 108 -3.54 -6.32 -10.68
C VAL A 108 -4.16 -5.12 -11.38
N SER A 109 -5.27 -4.63 -10.85
CA SER A 109 -5.81 -3.33 -11.22
C SER A 109 -5.88 -2.45 -9.97
N CYS A 110 -5.33 -1.24 -10.07
CA CYS A 110 -5.27 -0.28 -8.99
C CYS A 110 -6.08 0.97 -9.31
N TYR A 111 -6.81 1.50 -8.32
CA TYR A 111 -7.69 2.65 -8.47
C TYR A 111 -7.67 3.52 -7.22
N GLU A 112 -7.84 4.81 -7.41
CA GLU A 112 -8.22 5.73 -6.35
C GLU A 112 -9.74 5.77 -6.25
N VAL A 113 -10.28 5.71 -5.04
CA VAL A 113 -11.71 5.64 -4.77
C VAL A 113 -12.08 6.60 -3.65
N GLY A 114 -13.36 7.00 -3.59
CA GLY A 114 -13.85 7.79 -2.46
C GLY A 114 -13.85 6.96 -1.16
N SER A 115 -13.45 7.56 -0.06
CA SER A 115 -13.55 6.95 1.27
C SER A 115 -15.02 6.80 1.65
N SER A 116 -15.43 5.61 2.09
CA SER A 116 -16.81 5.32 2.50
C SER A 116 -16.81 4.26 3.59
N GLU A 117 -17.55 4.51 4.67
CA GLU A 117 -17.77 3.53 5.75
C GLU A 117 -18.35 2.20 5.26
N LYS A 118 -19.12 2.23 4.18
CA LYS A 118 -19.74 1.04 3.58
C LYS A 118 -18.86 0.37 2.52
N MET A 119 -17.59 0.72 2.41
CA MET A 119 -16.72 0.20 1.36
C MET A 119 -16.66 -1.32 1.37
N PHE A 120 -16.46 -1.92 2.53
CA PHE A 120 -16.31 -3.39 2.65
C PHE A 120 -17.63 -4.14 2.59
N THR A 121 -18.78 -3.52 2.94
CA THR A 121 -20.11 -4.15 2.84
C THR A 121 -20.52 -4.38 1.39
N ASN A 122 -19.98 -3.64 0.45
CA ASN A 122 -20.27 -3.76 -0.98
C ASN A 122 -19.27 -4.71 -1.69
N LEU A 123 -18.26 -5.21 -0.98
CA LEU A 123 -17.29 -6.14 -1.58
C LEU A 123 -17.98 -7.46 -1.93
N PRO A 124 -17.94 -7.92 -3.18
CA PRO A 124 -18.46 -9.23 -3.52
C PRO A 124 -17.60 -10.33 -2.86
N LYS A 125 -18.20 -11.49 -2.61
CA LYS A 125 -17.45 -12.65 -2.09
C LYS A 125 -16.26 -12.95 -3.02
N LEU A 126 -15.06 -12.96 -2.43
CA LEU A 126 -13.83 -13.27 -3.15
C LEU A 126 -13.64 -14.79 -3.26
N LEU A 127 -13.09 -15.23 -4.38
CA LEU A 127 -12.58 -16.59 -4.51
C LEU A 127 -11.27 -16.74 -3.74
N HIS A 128 -10.91 -17.98 -3.39
CA HIS A 128 -9.71 -18.24 -2.57
C HIS A 128 -8.40 -17.71 -3.17
N SER A 129 -8.32 -17.62 -4.51
CA SER A 129 -7.17 -17.06 -5.23
C SER A 129 -7.23 -15.54 -5.44
N GLU A 130 -8.39 -14.93 -5.22
CA GLU A 130 -8.61 -13.50 -5.42
C GLU A 130 -8.16 -12.71 -4.20
N GLN A 131 -7.64 -11.50 -4.46
CA GLN A 131 -7.22 -10.60 -3.40
C GLN A 131 -7.79 -9.21 -3.65
N PHE A 132 -8.17 -8.56 -2.57
CA PHE A 132 -8.60 -7.17 -2.54
C PHE A 132 -7.80 -6.45 -1.45
N TRP A 133 -7.08 -5.42 -1.83
CA TRP A 133 -6.28 -4.61 -0.92
C TRP A 133 -6.82 -3.19 -0.92
N CYS A 134 -7.08 -2.66 0.25
CA CYS A 134 -7.56 -1.31 0.44
C CYS A 134 -6.55 -0.54 1.29
N GLN A 135 -6.03 0.55 0.74
CA GLN A 135 -5.03 1.42 1.35
C GLN A 135 -5.68 2.74 1.71
N PHE A 136 -5.58 3.12 2.97
CA PHE A 136 -5.96 4.44 3.48
C PHE A 136 -4.69 5.21 3.82
N LEU A 137 -4.38 6.20 3.00
CA LEU A 137 -3.27 7.12 3.24
C LEU A 137 -3.78 8.29 4.05
N LEU A 138 -3.16 8.53 5.19
CA LEU A 138 -3.54 9.54 6.16
C LEU A 138 -2.44 10.59 6.27
N SER A 139 -2.84 11.84 6.21
CA SER A 139 -2.02 12.99 6.56
C SER A 139 -2.77 13.84 7.57
N SER A 140 -2.06 14.37 8.56
CA SER A 140 -2.65 15.26 9.56
C SER A 140 -3.12 16.56 8.92
N LYS A 141 -4.26 17.06 9.35
CA LYS A 141 -4.77 18.40 8.97
C LYS A 141 -4.68 19.35 10.15
N ALA A 142 -5.55 19.20 11.11
CA ALA A 142 -5.63 19.90 12.40
C ALA A 142 -6.83 19.36 13.19
N ASP A 143 -6.84 19.53 14.50
CA ASP A 143 -8.01 19.38 15.39
C ASP A 143 -8.78 18.05 15.22
N GLY A 144 -8.07 16.92 15.22
CA GLY A 144 -8.69 15.59 15.09
C GLY A 144 -9.21 15.28 13.69
N VAL A 145 -8.77 16.04 12.66
CA VAL A 145 -9.15 15.83 11.26
C VAL A 145 -7.96 15.35 10.45
N TYR A 146 -8.19 14.34 9.63
CA TYR A 146 -7.22 13.78 8.70
C TYR A 146 -7.63 14.04 7.25
N PHE A 147 -6.66 14.32 6.41
CA PHE A 147 -6.81 14.09 4.99
C PHE A 147 -6.64 12.59 4.72
N CYS A 148 -7.63 11.99 4.10
CA CYS A 148 -7.63 10.57 3.76
C CYS A 148 -7.71 10.40 2.25
N GLN A 149 -6.76 9.65 1.70
CA GLN A 149 -6.76 9.21 0.31
C GLN A 149 -6.90 7.69 0.29
N THR A 150 -7.93 7.20 -0.40
CA THR A 150 -8.21 5.77 -0.44
C THR A 150 -7.89 5.18 -1.81
N ARG A 151 -7.14 4.10 -1.82
CA ARG A 151 -6.82 3.32 -3.01
C ARG A 151 -7.18 1.86 -2.81
N ILE A 152 -7.61 1.23 -3.89
CA ILE A 152 -7.84 -0.20 -3.92
C ILE A 152 -6.94 -0.85 -4.97
N ALA A 153 -6.46 -2.05 -4.67
CA ALA A 153 -5.79 -2.92 -5.64
C ALA A 153 -6.50 -4.28 -5.65
N VAL A 154 -6.87 -4.74 -6.83
CA VAL A 154 -7.60 -6.00 -7.02
C VAL A 154 -6.75 -6.97 -7.81
N VAL A 155 -6.49 -8.13 -7.24
CA VAL A 155 -5.77 -9.25 -7.86
C VAL A 155 -6.77 -10.33 -8.22
N ALA A 156 -7.08 -10.47 -9.49
CA ALA A 156 -8.01 -11.47 -10.03
C ALA A 156 -7.84 -11.59 -11.55
N ASP A 157 -8.54 -12.48 -12.21
CA ASP A 157 -8.63 -12.45 -13.67
C ASP A 157 -9.39 -11.22 -14.20
N THR A 158 -9.32 -10.95 -15.48
CA THR A 158 -9.79 -9.70 -16.08
C THR A 158 -11.29 -9.46 -15.83
N GLU A 159 -12.12 -10.48 -15.99
CA GLU A 159 -13.57 -10.35 -15.81
C GLU A 159 -13.93 -10.13 -14.34
N ARG A 160 -13.33 -10.89 -13.45
CA ARG A 160 -13.56 -10.74 -12.02
C ARG A 160 -13.06 -9.39 -11.50
N ARG A 161 -11.92 -8.90 -11.97
CA ARG A 161 -11.44 -7.55 -11.63
C ARG A 161 -12.47 -6.49 -11.99
N ARG A 162 -13.11 -6.60 -13.17
CA ARG A 162 -14.16 -5.68 -13.60
C ARG A 162 -15.35 -5.73 -12.63
N VAL A 163 -15.86 -6.93 -12.32
CA VAL A 163 -17.01 -7.10 -11.42
C VAL A 163 -16.73 -6.53 -10.01
N ILE A 164 -15.50 -6.75 -9.50
CA ILE A 164 -15.12 -6.24 -8.17
C ILE A 164 -14.98 -4.71 -8.20
N THR A 165 -14.33 -4.16 -9.23
CA THR A 165 -14.01 -2.73 -9.29
C THR A 165 -15.21 -1.85 -9.64
N GLU A 166 -16.16 -2.30 -10.48
CA GLU A 166 -17.33 -1.52 -10.87
C GLU A 166 -18.13 -0.99 -9.67
N LYS A 167 -18.10 -1.71 -8.54
CA LYS A 167 -18.80 -1.30 -7.32
C LYS A 167 -18.16 -0.11 -6.60
N PHE A 168 -16.88 0.17 -6.87
CA PHE A 168 -16.11 1.21 -6.21
C PHE A 168 -15.82 2.41 -7.13
N LEU A 169 -15.87 2.22 -8.44
CA LEU A 169 -15.53 3.24 -9.40
C LEU A 169 -16.67 4.25 -9.55
N LYS A 170 -16.61 5.32 -8.77
CA LYS A 170 -17.46 6.51 -8.95
C LYS A 170 -16.69 7.68 -9.56
N ILE A 171 -15.37 7.58 -9.66
CA ILE A 171 -14.46 8.66 -10.10
C ILE A 171 -13.87 8.25 -11.45
N PRO A 172 -13.80 9.16 -12.44
CA PRO A 172 -13.14 8.91 -13.72
C PRO A 172 -11.67 8.56 -13.50
N LYS A 173 -11.14 7.60 -14.26
CA LYS A 173 -9.71 7.25 -14.22
C LYS A 173 -8.88 8.44 -14.75
N THR A 174 -8.06 9.01 -13.89
CA THR A 174 -7.14 10.09 -14.24
C THR A 174 -5.75 9.54 -14.61
N PHE A 175 -5.42 8.34 -14.15
CA PHE A 175 -4.09 7.74 -14.31
C PHE A 175 -4.15 6.35 -14.93
N SER A 176 -3.05 5.94 -15.56
CA SER A 176 -2.89 4.56 -16.01
C SER A 176 -2.81 3.60 -14.83
N ASN A 177 -3.12 2.32 -15.08
CA ASN A 177 -3.02 1.28 -14.03
C ASN A 177 -1.59 1.15 -13.47
N GLU A 178 -0.58 1.32 -14.31
CA GLU A 178 0.83 1.25 -13.90
C GLU A 178 1.21 2.41 -12.97
N GLN A 179 0.79 3.63 -13.31
CA GLN A 179 1.00 4.80 -12.45
C GLN A 179 0.29 4.67 -11.11
N MET A 180 -0.97 4.19 -11.12
CA MET A 180 -1.72 3.97 -9.88
C MET A 180 -1.10 2.88 -9.02
N LEU A 181 -0.59 1.81 -9.64
CA LEU A 181 0.11 0.75 -8.92
C LEU A 181 1.43 1.24 -8.31
N ASP A 182 2.16 2.11 -9.00
CA ASP A 182 3.38 2.75 -8.48
C ASP A 182 3.05 3.65 -7.27
N PHE A 183 2.00 4.49 -7.37
CA PHE A 183 1.53 5.30 -6.24
C PHE A 183 1.08 4.45 -5.05
N TYR A 184 0.42 3.30 -5.31
CA TYR A 184 0.02 2.35 -4.27
C TYR A 184 1.24 1.77 -3.55
N LYS A 185 2.21 1.24 -4.30
CA LYS A 185 3.41 0.62 -3.76
C LYS A 185 4.27 1.60 -2.95
N LYS A 186 4.48 2.79 -3.48
CA LYS A 186 5.29 3.84 -2.85
C LYS A 186 4.55 4.62 -1.78
N ARG A 187 3.26 4.36 -1.60
CA ARG A 187 2.40 5.07 -0.64
C ARG A 187 2.47 6.59 -0.77
N ILE A 188 2.48 7.05 -2.02
CA ILE A 188 2.58 8.48 -2.34
C ILE A 188 1.26 9.16 -2.02
N PHE A 189 1.26 10.05 -1.04
CA PHE A 189 0.12 10.94 -0.77
C PHE A 189 0.13 12.09 -1.80
N ARG A 190 -1.02 12.34 -2.43
CA ARG A 190 -1.16 13.35 -3.47
C ARG A 190 -2.05 14.48 -2.98
N ASN A 191 -1.53 15.71 -3.07
CA ASN A 191 -2.28 16.90 -2.64
C ASN A 191 -3.34 17.36 -3.66
N ASP A 192 -3.27 16.88 -4.90
CA ASP A 192 -4.14 17.25 -6.03
C ASP A 192 -5.38 16.34 -6.18
N SER A 193 -5.47 15.27 -5.42
CA SER A 193 -6.63 14.38 -5.40
C SER A 193 -7.71 14.94 -4.48
N GLY A 194 -8.97 14.64 -4.79
CA GLY A 194 -10.12 14.98 -3.96
C GLY A 194 -10.10 14.23 -2.63
N ASN A 195 -9.16 14.61 -1.75
CA ASN A 195 -8.96 13.97 -0.46
C ASN A 195 -10.20 14.16 0.41
N ALA A 196 -10.70 13.08 0.99
CA ALA A 196 -11.72 13.16 2.02
C ALA A 196 -11.12 13.77 3.30
N SER A 197 -11.84 14.67 3.95
CA SER A 197 -11.51 15.11 5.30
C SER A 197 -12.35 14.29 6.28
N LEU A 198 -11.70 13.46 7.09
CA LEU A 198 -12.34 12.54 8.03
C LEU A 198 -11.88 12.83 9.45
N LYS A 199 -12.80 12.76 10.40
CA LYS A 199 -12.48 12.83 11.83
C LYS A 199 -11.89 11.49 12.30
N SER A 200 -11.15 11.52 13.42
CA SER A 200 -10.59 10.31 14.03
C SER A 200 -11.65 9.24 14.29
N SER A 201 -12.87 9.62 14.70
CA SER A 201 -13.98 8.69 14.91
C SER A 201 -14.46 8.01 13.63
N GLU A 202 -14.58 8.78 12.53
CA GLU A 202 -14.96 8.25 11.21
C GLU A 202 -13.86 7.33 10.66
N MET A 203 -12.59 7.69 10.90
CA MET A 203 -11.44 6.85 10.54
C MET A 203 -11.43 5.54 11.33
N ALA A 204 -11.65 5.57 12.64
CA ALA A 204 -11.70 4.37 13.47
C ALA A 204 -12.78 3.39 12.99
N GLU A 205 -13.92 3.91 12.51
CA GLU A 205 -15.01 3.08 11.96
C GLU A 205 -14.61 2.37 10.66
N LEU A 206 -13.78 2.99 9.80
CA LEU A 206 -13.26 2.34 8.58
C LEU A 206 -12.41 1.10 8.88
N PHE A 207 -11.79 1.04 10.06
CA PHE A 207 -10.90 -0.06 10.44
C PHE A 207 -11.59 -1.14 11.28
N ARG A 208 -12.78 -0.87 11.82
CA ARG A 208 -13.58 -1.89 12.53
C ARG A 208 -13.95 -3.03 11.56
N LEU A 209 -13.75 -4.25 12.03
CA LEU A 209 -14.07 -5.49 11.31
C LEU A 209 -15.53 -5.86 11.52
#